data_c41e3b8dc015776287da3a4a48566804
#
_entry.id   c41e3b8dc015776287da3a4a48566804
#
_cell.length_a   1.000
_cell.length_b   1.000
_cell.length_c   1.000
_cell.angle_alpha   90.00
_cell.angle_beta   90.00
_cell.angle_gamma   90.00
#
_symmetry.space_group_name_H-M   'P 1'
#
loop_
_entity.id
_entity.type
_entity.pdbx_description
1 polymer ?
#
loop_
_entity_poly.entity_id
_entity_poly.type
_entity_poly.pdbx_seq_one_letter_code
_entity_poly.pdbx_strand_id
1 'polypeptide(L)'
;MQSSSTPNNPDDETTSVIIVGGGLAGLAAATRLQKDNIPYVLLESSDGFGGRARTDVVNGYTLDRGFAIYLSSYEECNRIFDLDDLDLRRFYAGADVRFENRFYRVADPFRHTADALPSLLPEHKIGSP
;
A
#
# COMPACT_ATOMS: atom_id res chain seq x y z
N MET A 1 -0.87 22.94 5.91
CA MET A 1 -1.23 22.16 7.09
C MET A 1 -2.72 21.85 6.99
N GLN A 2 -3.09 20.59 6.78
CA GLN A 2 -4.49 20.19 6.69
C GLN A 2 -4.92 19.56 8.02
N SER A 3 -6.04 20.00 8.57
CA SER A 3 -6.67 19.43 9.76
C SER A 3 -8.05 18.90 9.39
N SER A 4 -8.37 17.68 9.78
CA SER A 4 -9.72 17.15 9.74
C SER A 4 -10.19 16.95 11.18
N SER A 5 -11.33 17.54 11.54
CA SER A 5 -11.97 17.35 12.82
C SER A 5 -13.32 16.67 12.62
N THR A 6 -13.66 15.72 13.47
CA THR A 6 -15.05 15.24 13.57
C THR A 6 -15.86 16.32 14.31
N PRO A 7 -17.02 16.74 13.79
CA PRO A 7 -17.84 17.73 14.46
C PRO A 7 -18.52 17.08 15.68
N ASN A 8 -18.00 17.35 16.85
CA ASN A 8 -18.75 17.21 18.09
C ASN A 8 -19.07 18.60 18.59
N ASN A 9 -20.33 18.81 18.86
CA ASN A 9 -20.95 19.95 19.53
C ASN A 9 -20.16 21.28 19.51
N PRO A 10 -20.66 22.37 18.89
CA PRO A 10 -19.93 23.62 18.70
C PRO A 10 -19.41 24.28 19.98
N ASP A 11 -19.82 23.79 21.17
CA ASP A 11 -19.43 24.34 22.48
C ASP A 11 -18.37 23.49 23.23
N ASP A 12 -17.92 22.36 22.68
CA ASP A 12 -16.89 21.53 23.30
C ASP A 12 -15.59 21.56 22.47
N GLU A 13 -14.73 22.52 22.79
CA GLU A 13 -13.36 22.63 22.19
C GLU A 13 -12.40 21.57 22.72
N THR A 14 -12.85 20.62 23.55
CA THR A 14 -11.98 19.60 24.12
C THR A 14 -11.77 18.43 23.15
N THR A 15 -10.54 18.27 22.67
CA THR A 15 -10.13 17.11 21.90
C THR A 15 -9.41 16.12 22.80
N SER A 16 -9.91 14.88 22.83
CA SER A 16 -9.31 13.82 23.66
C SER A 16 -8.02 13.25 23.07
N VAL A 17 -7.88 13.27 21.74
CA VAL A 17 -6.75 12.66 21.03
C VAL A 17 -6.22 13.56 19.92
N ILE A 18 -4.90 13.71 19.86
CA ILE A 18 -4.23 14.36 18.75
C ILE A 18 -3.40 13.31 18.00
N ILE A 19 -3.68 13.15 16.71
CA ILE A 19 -2.94 12.28 15.81
C ILE A 19 -1.97 13.14 15.00
N VAL A 20 -0.69 12.84 15.06
CA VAL A 20 0.35 13.54 14.30
C VAL A 20 0.81 12.67 13.14
N GLY A 21 0.53 13.13 11.92
CA GLY A 21 0.82 12.44 10.67
C GLY A 21 -0.38 11.75 10.05
N GLY A 22 -0.71 12.11 8.81
CA GLY A 22 -1.82 11.57 8.02
C GLY A 22 -1.41 10.44 7.08
N GLY A 23 -0.38 9.65 7.43
CA GLY A 23 -0.06 8.39 6.75
C GLY A 23 -1.02 7.27 7.11
N LEU A 24 -0.79 6.05 6.59
CA LEU A 24 -1.69 4.89 6.81
C LEU A 24 -1.98 4.63 8.30
N ALA A 25 -0.95 4.71 9.15
CA ALA A 25 -1.12 4.48 10.59
C ALA A 25 -2.01 5.55 11.25
N GLY A 26 -1.80 6.83 10.93
CA GLY A 26 -2.61 7.92 11.45
C GLY A 26 -4.05 7.87 10.96
N LEU A 27 -4.25 7.53 9.70
CA LEU A 27 -5.59 7.34 9.13
C LEU A 27 -6.31 6.14 9.75
N ALA A 28 -5.61 5.02 9.97
CA ALA A 28 -6.16 3.85 10.65
C ALA A 28 -6.59 4.18 12.09
N ALA A 29 -5.77 4.92 12.83
CA ALA A 29 -6.10 5.39 14.16
C ALA A 29 -7.32 6.32 14.14
N ALA A 30 -7.35 7.28 13.22
CA ALA A 30 -8.49 8.19 13.04
C ALA A 30 -9.81 7.43 12.74
N THR A 31 -9.75 6.47 11.82
CA THR A 31 -10.89 5.60 11.47
C THR A 31 -11.41 4.84 12.70
N ARG A 32 -10.49 4.34 13.52
CA ARG A 32 -10.87 3.63 14.75
C ARG A 32 -11.53 4.56 15.77
N LEU A 33 -10.93 5.72 16.02
CA LEU A 33 -11.49 6.71 16.94
C LEU A 33 -12.87 7.21 16.48
N GLN A 34 -13.02 7.45 15.17
CA GLN A 34 -14.29 7.83 14.57
C GLN A 34 -15.37 6.77 14.80
N LYS A 35 -15.04 5.49 14.60
CA LYS A 35 -15.95 4.36 14.82
C LYS A 35 -16.40 4.25 16.28
N ASP A 36 -15.51 4.59 17.21
CA ASP A 36 -15.77 4.55 18.65
C ASP A 36 -16.36 5.89 19.17
N ASN A 37 -16.65 6.88 18.29
CA ASN A 37 -17.13 8.22 18.61
C ASN A 37 -16.22 8.99 19.58
N ILE A 38 -14.91 8.79 19.49
CA ILE A 38 -13.91 9.50 20.29
C ILE A 38 -13.44 10.74 19.51
N PRO A 39 -13.58 11.97 20.08
CA PRO A 39 -13.12 13.18 19.43
C PRO A 39 -11.61 13.16 19.19
N TYR A 40 -11.18 13.53 17.98
CA TYR A 40 -9.78 13.63 17.64
C TYR A 40 -9.50 14.78 16.68
N VAL A 41 -8.25 15.22 16.67
CA VAL A 41 -7.67 16.09 15.63
C VAL A 41 -6.53 15.37 14.96
N LEU A 42 -6.53 15.31 13.63
CA LEU A 42 -5.45 14.77 12.84
C LEU A 42 -4.68 15.91 12.17
N LEU A 43 -3.39 15.99 12.46
CA LEU A 43 -2.47 17.00 11.93
C LEU A 43 -1.56 16.37 10.89
N GLU A 44 -1.53 16.95 9.68
CA GLU A 44 -0.65 16.56 8.59
C GLU A 44 0.17 17.77 8.13
N SER A 45 1.49 17.58 8.00
CA SER A 45 2.42 18.66 7.63
C SER A 45 2.55 18.87 6.13
N SER A 46 2.21 17.83 5.33
CA SER A 46 2.27 17.89 3.89
C SER A 46 0.98 18.47 3.26
N ASP A 47 0.93 18.48 1.96
CA ASP A 47 -0.20 18.97 1.15
C ASP A 47 -1.39 18.00 1.09
N GLY A 48 -1.29 16.79 1.72
CA GLY A 48 -2.38 15.83 1.74
C GLY A 48 -2.09 14.57 2.54
N PHE A 49 -3.14 13.80 2.79
CA PHE A 49 -3.08 12.54 3.52
C PHE A 49 -2.52 11.39 2.67
N GLY A 50 -2.14 10.29 3.34
CA GLY A 50 -1.66 9.06 2.71
C GLY A 50 -0.16 8.82 2.87
N GLY A 51 0.64 9.86 3.10
CA GLY A 51 2.08 9.73 3.32
C GLY A 51 2.79 9.00 2.17
N ARG A 52 3.46 7.88 2.46
CA ARG A 52 4.16 7.07 1.47
C ARG A 52 3.26 6.21 0.57
N ALA A 53 1.97 6.09 0.91
CA ALA A 53 1.00 5.38 0.06
C ALA A 53 0.35 6.30 -0.98
N ARG A 54 0.77 7.57 -1.05
CA ARG A 54 0.25 8.51 -2.06
C ARG A 54 0.81 8.22 -3.43
N THR A 55 -0.01 8.54 -4.42
CA THR A 55 0.31 8.47 -5.83
C THR A 55 0.23 9.88 -6.43
N ASP A 56 1.22 10.25 -7.22
CA ASP A 56 1.25 11.50 -7.97
C ASP A 56 0.93 11.25 -9.44
N VAL A 57 0.21 12.17 -10.06
CA VAL A 57 0.00 12.15 -11.50
C VAL A 57 0.81 13.27 -12.12
N VAL A 58 1.85 12.91 -12.87
CA VAL A 58 2.78 13.87 -13.51
C VAL A 58 2.83 13.59 -15.00
N ASN A 59 2.44 14.57 -15.80
CA ASN A 59 2.42 14.47 -17.28
C ASN A 59 1.66 13.24 -17.80
N GLY A 60 0.59 12.82 -17.12
CA GLY A 60 -0.21 11.65 -17.48
C GLY A 60 0.34 10.30 -16.96
N TYR A 61 1.46 10.32 -16.26
CA TYR A 61 2.02 9.12 -15.60
C TYR A 61 1.57 9.06 -14.15
N THR A 62 1.25 7.86 -13.69
CA THR A 62 0.90 7.55 -12.31
C THR A 62 2.16 7.07 -11.59
N LEU A 63 2.62 7.83 -10.59
CA LEU A 63 3.86 7.59 -9.87
C LEU A 63 3.58 7.39 -8.39
N ASP A 64 3.78 6.18 -7.89
CA ASP A 64 3.63 5.86 -6.48
C ASP A 64 4.84 6.37 -5.68
N ARG A 65 4.58 7.06 -4.56
CA ARG A 65 5.62 7.57 -3.67
C ARG A 65 6.30 6.47 -2.84
N GLY A 66 5.70 5.32 -2.73
CA GLY A 66 6.18 4.20 -1.93
C GLY A 66 5.70 2.85 -2.43
N PHE A 67 4.87 2.18 -1.64
CA PHE A 67 4.44 0.82 -1.97
C PHE A 67 3.38 0.81 -3.06
N ALA A 68 3.65 0.04 -4.12
CA ALA A 68 2.69 -0.29 -5.16
C ALA A 68 2.04 -1.68 -4.93
N ILE A 69 2.42 -2.41 -3.87
CA ILE A 69 1.98 -3.79 -3.64
C ILE A 69 1.20 -3.88 -2.34
N TYR A 70 -0.02 -4.38 -2.43
CA TYR A 70 -0.84 -4.79 -1.30
C TYR A 70 -0.69 -6.29 -1.04
N LEU A 71 -0.35 -6.66 0.19
CA LEU A 71 -0.26 -8.06 0.60
C LEU A 71 -1.58 -8.48 1.28
N SER A 72 -2.38 -9.26 0.58
CA SER A 72 -3.68 -9.74 1.09
C SER A 72 -3.59 -10.64 2.32
N SER A 73 -2.37 -11.08 2.72
CA SER A 73 -2.11 -11.81 3.95
C SER A 73 -2.07 -10.93 5.21
N TYR A 74 -2.12 -9.61 5.07
CA TYR A 74 -2.15 -8.69 6.21
C TYR A 74 -3.57 -8.59 6.77
N GLU A 75 -3.86 -9.37 7.82
CA GLU A 75 -5.19 -9.44 8.43
C GLU A 75 -5.70 -8.09 8.92
N GLU A 76 -4.83 -7.27 9.53
CA GLU A 76 -5.23 -5.96 10.04
C GLU A 76 -5.63 -5.00 8.92
N CYS A 77 -4.97 -5.07 7.78
CA CYS A 77 -5.36 -4.28 6.61
C CYS A 77 -6.74 -4.70 6.10
N ASN A 78 -7.01 -6.00 6.07
CA ASN A 78 -8.30 -6.54 5.64
C ASN A 78 -9.47 -6.18 6.58
N ARG A 79 -9.17 -5.80 7.82
CA ARG A 79 -10.17 -5.31 8.80
C ARG A 79 -10.50 -3.82 8.63
N ILE A 80 -9.59 -3.06 8.03
CA ILE A 80 -9.68 -1.60 7.92
C ILE A 80 -10.15 -1.19 6.53
N PHE A 81 -9.62 -1.86 5.49
CA PHE A 81 -9.94 -1.56 4.10
C PHE A 81 -11.12 -2.39 3.60
N ASP A 82 -12.00 -1.76 2.86
CA ASP A 82 -12.90 -2.45 1.97
C ASP A 82 -12.13 -2.83 0.70
N LEU A 83 -11.84 -4.12 0.53
CA LEU A 83 -11.00 -4.60 -0.57
C LEU A 83 -11.71 -4.51 -1.93
N ASP A 84 -13.04 -4.52 -1.94
CA ASP A 84 -13.83 -4.38 -3.16
C ASP A 84 -13.74 -2.95 -3.71
N ASP A 85 -13.62 -1.96 -2.83
CA ASP A 85 -13.46 -0.55 -3.22
C ASP A 85 -12.05 -0.22 -3.76
N LEU A 86 -11.05 -1.08 -3.51
CA LEU A 86 -9.66 -0.82 -3.90
C LEU A 86 -9.31 -1.18 -5.33
N ASP A 87 -10.21 -1.81 -6.10
CA ASP A 87 -9.96 -2.30 -7.49
C ASP A 87 -8.60 -3.01 -7.63
N LEU A 88 -8.30 -3.91 -6.69
CA LEU A 88 -7.01 -4.58 -6.61
C LEU A 88 -6.76 -5.45 -7.85
N ARG A 89 -5.55 -5.35 -8.40
CA ARG A 89 -5.07 -6.18 -9.52
C ARG A 89 -4.01 -7.15 -9.04
N ARG A 90 -4.10 -8.41 -9.48
CA ARG A 90 -3.10 -9.41 -9.11
C ARG A 90 -1.86 -9.26 -9.97
N PHE A 91 -0.71 -9.24 -9.32
CA PHE A 91 0.56 -9.35 -10.01
C PHE A 91 0.82 -10.79 -10.45
N TYR A 92 1.59 -10.92 -11.52
CA TYR A 92 2.17 -12.18 -11.93
C TYR A 92 3.10 -12.69 -10.82
N ALA A 93 2.95 -13.97 -10.44
CA ALA A 93 3.78 -14.57 -9.39
C ALA A 93 5.12 -15.00 -9.97
N GLY A 94 6.02 -14.06 -10.13
CA GLY A 94 7.35 -14.26 -10.72
C GLY A 94 8.12 -12.95 -10.80
N ALA A 95 9.29 -13.02 -11.42
CA ALA A 95 10.13 -11.87 -11.66
C ALA A 95 10.88 -12.01 -13.01
N ASP A 96 11.12 -10.90 -13.67
CA ASP A 96 12.05 -10.84 -14.78
C ASP A 96 13.41 -10.39 -14.23
N VAL A 97 14.36 -11.31 -14.21
CA VAL A 97 15.71 -11.10 -13.67
C VAL A 97 16.67 -10.77 -14.83
N ARG A 98 17.33 -9.62 -14.75
CA ARG A 98 18.38 -9.26 -15.73
C ARG A 98 19.70 -9.90 -15.33
N PHE A 99 20.23 -10.76 -16.20
CA PHE A 99 21.54 -11.38 -16.04
C PHE A 99 22.27 -11.36 -17.39
N GLU A 100 23.56 -10.99 -17.41
CA GLU A 100 24.40 -10.92 -18.61
C GLU A 100 23.72 -10.25 -19.83
N ASN A 101 23.08 -9.12 -19.60
CA ASN A 101 22.39 -8.34 -20.63
C ASN A 101 21.14 -8.99 -21.28
N ARG A 102 20.59 -10.04 -20.66
CA ARG A 102 19.34 -10.70 -21.04
C ARG A 102 18.36 -10.70 -19.85
N PHE A 103 17.07 -10.81 -20.15
CA PHE A 103 16.05 -11.02 -19.14
C PHE A 103 15.65 -12.49 -19.10
N TYR A 104 15.58 -13.01 -17.88
CA TYR A 104 15.12 -14.36 -17.57
C TYR A 104 13.88 -14.28 -16.70
N ARG A 105 12.81 -14.92 -17.15
CA ARG A 105 11.60 -14.99 -16.35
C ARG A 105 11.69 -16.14 -15.37
N VAL A 106 11.58 -15.81 -14.08
CA VAL A 106 11.51 -16.78 -13.00
C VAL A 106 10.07 -16.74 -12.47
N ALA A 107 9.37 -17.87 -12.54
CA ALA A 107 7.98 -17.98 -12.14
C ALA A 107 7.81 -18.89 -10.92
N ASP A 108 6.75 -18.63 -10.15
CA ASP A 108 6.31 -19.53 -9.07
C ASP A 108 5.83 -20.86 -9.69
N PRO A 109 6.46 -22.00 -9.38
CA PRO A 109 6.16 -23.28 -10.00
C PRO A 109 4.77 -23.81 -9.64
N PHE A 110 4.18 -23.35 -8.53
CA PHE A 110 2.84 -23.77 -8.10
C PHE A 110 1.72 -22.99 -8.76
N ARG A 111 2.01 -21.75 -9.19
CA ARG A 111 1.03 -20.85 -9.81
C ARG A 111 1.16 -20.75 -11.32
N HIS A 112 2.37 -20.93 -11.84
CA HIS A 112 2.71 -20.80 -13.27
C HIS A 112 3.62 -21.93 -13.71
N THR A 113 3.14 -23.17 -13.68
CA THR A 113 3.91 -24.39 -13.97
C THR A 113 4.55 -24.37 -15.37
N ALA A 114 3.84 -23.86 -16.38
CA ALA A 114 4.36 -23.78 -17.74
C ALA A 114 5.53 -22.80 -17.89
N ASP A 115 5.50 -21.70 -17.16
CA ASP A 115 6.54 -20.66 -17.18
C ASP A 115 7.71 -21.00 -16.24
N ALA A 116 7.47 -21.82 -15.23
CA ALA A 116 8.50 -22.25 -14.29
C ALA A 116 9.37 -23.37 -14.85
N LEU A 117 8.82 -24.23 -15.73
CA LEU A 117 9.57 -25.35 -16.31
C LEU A 117 10.84 -24.91 -17.07
N PRO A 118 10.81 -23.88 -17.94
CA PRO A 118 12.01 -23.35 -18.59
C PRO A 118 13.05 -22.81 -17.61
N SER A 119 12.62 -22.21 -16.49
CA SER A 119 13.55 -21.65 -15.49
C SER A 119 14.32 -22.73 -14.70
N LEU A 120 13.87 -23.97 -14.76
CA LEU A 120 14.54 -25.14 -14.15
C LEU A 120 15.55 -25.81 -15.08
N LEU A 121 15.56 -25.46 -16.39
CA LEU A 121 16.47 -26.05 -17.35
C LEU A 121 17.89 -25.50 -17.18
N PRO A 122 18.95 -26.33 -17.42
CA PRO A 122 20.34 -25.92 -17.23
C PRO A 122 20.79 -24.70 -18.08
N GLU A 123 20.14 -24.50 -19.22
CA GLU A 123 20.39 -23.37 -20.12
C GLU A 123 19.94 -22.02 -19.60
N HIS A 124 19.08 -22.03 -18.56
CA HIS A 124 18.52 -20.84 -17.91
C HIS A 124 19.01 -20.64 -16.47
N LYS A 125 20.04 -21.38 -16.03
CA LYS A 125 20.60 -21.19 -14.69
C LYS A 125 21.22 -19.82 -14.55
N ILE A 126 20.48 -18.94 -13.88
CA ILE A 126 20.99 -17.70 -13.32
C ILE A 126 21.90 -18.08 -12.16
N GLY A 127 23.22 -17.98 -12.33
CA GLY A 127 24.18 -18.16 -11.27
C GLY A 127 24.78 -19.58 -11.10
N SER A 128 25.21 -20.22 -12.17
CA SER A 128 26.29 -21.20 -12.06
C SER A 128 27.62 -20.47 -11.96
N PRO A 129 28.49 -20.81 -10.99
CA PRO A 129 29.79 -20.19 -10.80
C PRO A 129 30.71 -20.41 -12.00
#